data_ee0a88dcbd5df1b5a53e4e6a6579d278
#
_entry.id   ee0a88dcbd5df1b5a53e4e6a6579d278
#
_cell.length_a   1.000
_cell.length_b   1.000
_cell.length_c   1.000
_cell.angle_alpha   90.00
_cell.angle_beta   90.00
_cell.angle_gamma   90.00
#
_symmetry.space_group_name_H-M   'P 1'
#
loop_
_entity.id
_entity.type
_entity.pdbx_description
1 polymer ?
#
loop_
_entity_poly.entity_id
_entity_poly.type
_entity_poly.pdbx_seq_one_letter_code
_entity_poly.pdbx_strand_id
1 'polypeptide(L)'
;MSLRFVIGRAGSGKSTLCLHEVQEELKQRPRGETILYLVPEQMTFQTQQALIGSEDVRGSIRAQVFSFSRLAWKVLQEVGGASRLHIDEAGVHMLLRKIVESRKDGLSVFQKAAEQNGFFEHLGSMIAEFKRYNVTPSNVYEMWQQLDAHSSSAEQKLLANKVYDLQLLYDDFERALIGKYLDSEDYLQLLVEKLPQSEYVKGAEIYIDGFHSFSPQELEIVRQLMICGARVTITLTIDEKTLAQPVNELDLFYETTLTYEKIKQVAREEKIEIEKTIPLMEQPRFHSPALAHLEAHYEARPNEKFNGEASVTIHTAANLRAEVEGVAREIRRLVAEENYRYRDIAVLLRNGESYYDVMRTLFTDYNIPHFIDEKRPMSHHPLVECIRSALEIISGNWRYDAVFRCVKTELLYPLDVRKETMREEMDEFENYCLAYGVQGKRWTSED
;
A
#
# COMPACT_ATOMS: atom_id res chain seq x y z
N MET A 1 -30.07 5.48 -10.39
CA MET A 1 -28.91 4.79 -9.84
C MET A 1 -28.76 3.47 -10.56
N SER A 2 -27.63 3.27 -11.21
CA SER A 2 -27.38 2.01 -11.91
C SER A 2 -25.95 1.52 -11.66
N LEU A 3 -25.75 0.21 -11.78
CA LEU A 3 -24.46 -0.48 -11.70
C LEU A 3 -24.17 -1.10 -13.06
N ARG A 4 -22.98 -0.83 -13.60
CA ARG A 4 -22.49 -1.40 -14.84
C ARG A 4 -21.18 -2.11 -14.63
N PHE A 5 -21.02 -3.30 -15.19
CA PHE A 5 -19.75 -4.02 -15.20
C PHE A 5 -19.11 -3.98 -16.59
N VAL A 6 -17.80 -3.76 -16.62
CA VAL A 6 -16.94 -3.96 -17.78
C VAL A 6 -15.97 -5.08 -17.44
N ILE A 7 -16.10 -6.22 -18.10
CA ILE A 7 -15.31 -7.41 -17.82
C ILE A 7 -14.46 -7.80 -19.02
N GLY A 8 -13.38 -8.51 -18.75
CA GLY A 8 -12.50 -9.05 -19.79
C GLY A 8 -11.17 -9.48 -19.17
N ARG A 9 -10.45 -10.32 -19.87
CA ARG A 9 -9.13 -10.79 -19.45
C ARG A 9 -8.10 -9.64 -19.43
N ALA A 10 -6.90 -9.90 -18.92
CA ALA A 10 -5.83 -8.90 -18.92
C ALA A 10 -5.52 -8.41 -20.35
N GLY A 11 -5.35 -7.11 -20.53
CA GLY A 11 -5.06 -6.54 -21.87
C GLY A 11 -6.25 -6.34 -22.80
N SER A 12 -7.50 -6.61 -22.34
CA SER A 12 -8.71 -6.45 -23.17
C SER A 12 -9.15 -4.99 -23.37
N GLY A 13 -8.48 -4.01 -22.78
CA GLY A 13 -8.78 -2.58 -22.97
C GLY A 13 -9.85 -2.02 -22.03
N LYS A 14 -10.18 -2.67 -20.89
CA LYS A 14 -11.18 -2.21 -19.92
C LYS A 14 -10.93 -0.76 -19.47
N SER A 15 -9.74 -0.48 -18.95
CA SER A 15 -9.35 0.87 -18.50
C SER A 15 -9.36 1.87 -19.65
N THR A 16 -8.94 1.46 -20.84
CA THR A 16 -8.96 2.30 -22.06
C THR A 16 -10.37 2.68 -22.45
N LEU A 17 -11.32 1.73 -22.39
CA LEU A 17 -12.73 2.00 -22.63
C LEU A 17 -13.29 3.04 -21.66
N CYS A 18 -13.08 2.84 -20.36
CA CYS A 18 -13.57 3.75 -19.32
C CYS A 18 -12.94 5.15 -19.45
N LEU A 19 -11.63 5.24 -19.68
CA LEU A 19 -10.96 6.53 -19.88
C LEU A 19 -11.47 7.24 -21.13
N HIS A 20 -11.68 6.51 -22.23
CA HIS A 20 -12.23 7.07 -23.46
C HIS A 20 -13.67 7.59 -23.25
N GLU A 21 -14.53 6.85 -22.57
CA GLU A 21 -15.88 7.32 -22.23
C GLU A 21 -15.84 8.63 -21.44
N VAL A 22 -14.97 8.72 -20.41
CA VAL A 22 -14.80 9.94 -19.62
C VAL A 22 -14.29 11.09 -20.49
N GLN A 23 -13.30 10.85 -21.36
CA GLN A 23 -12.77 11.88 -22.24
C GLN A 23 -13.81 12.38 -23.24
N GLU A 24 -14.60 11.49 -23.83
CA GLU A 24 -15.69 11.88 -24.75
C GLU A 24 -16.78 12.67 -24.02
N GLU A 25 -17.15 12.27 -22.80
CA GLU A 25 -18.11 13.01 -22.00
C GLU A 25 -17.58 14.42 -21.63
N LEU A 26 -16.28 14.55 -21.33
CA LEU A 26 -15.64 15.85 -21.05
C LEU A 26 -15.60 16.76 -22.28
N LYS A 27 -15.41 16.21 -23.48
CA LYS A 27 -15.46 16.97 -24.75
C LYS A 27 -16.84 17.49 -25.04
N GLN A 28 -17.85 16.62 -24.87
CA GLN A 28 -19.24 16.98 -25.16
C GLN A 28 -19.84 17.93 -24.12
N ARG A 29 -19.49 17.72 -22.85
CA ARG A 29 -20.00 18.47 -21.70
C ARG A 29 -18.87 18.81 -20.73
N PRO A 30 -18.08 19.86 -20.98
CA PRO A 30 -16.98 20.27 -20.10
C PRO A 30 -17.43 20.68 -18.69
N ARG A 31 -18.70 21.05 -18.53
CA ARG A 31 -19.34 21.40 -17.26
C ARG A 31 -20.57 20.52 -17.06
N GLY A 32 -20.79 20.07 -15.83
CA GLY A 32 -21.90 19.17 -15.48
C GLY A 32 -21.60 18.45 -14.17
N GLU A 33 -22.30 17.35 -13.94
CA GLU A 33 -22.13 16.50 -12.76
C GLU A 33 -20.71 15.96 -12.66
N THR A 34 -20.25 15.75 -11.44
CA THR A 34 -18.90 15.25 -11.14
C THR A 34 -18.68 13.86 -11.74
N ILE A 35 -17.49 13.62 -12.25
CA ILE A 35 -17.01 12.31 -12.66
C ILE A 35 -15.88 11.88 -11.71
N LEU A 36 -16.07 10.76 -11.02
CA LEU A 36 -15.09 10.19 -10.09
C LEU A 36 -14.47 8.95 -10.73
N TYR A 37 -13.14 8.94 -10.83
CA TYR A 37 -12.40 7.79 -11.32
C TYR A 37 -11.56 7.22 -10.19
N LEU A 38 -11.99 6.08 -9.62
CA LEU A 38 -11.36 5.43 -8.47
C LEU A 38 -10.42 4.33 -8.93
N VAL A 39 -9.18 4.37 -8.44
CA VAL A 39 -8.13 3.40 -8.72
C VAL A 39 -7.33 3.11 -7.45
N PRO A 40 -6.60 1.99 -7.39
CA PRO A 40 -5.60 1.76 -6.35
C PRO A 40 -4.60 2.93 -6.24
N GLU A 41 -4.11 3.19 -5.03
CA GLU A 41 -3.26 4.35 -4.72
C GLU A 41 -2.09 4.52 -5.71
N GLN A 42 -1.38 3.43 -6.00
CA GLN A 42 -0.23 3.42 -6.90
C GLN A 42 -0.57 3.74 -8.37
N MET A 43 -1.83 3.59 -8.78
CA MET A 43 -2.26 3.86 -10.16
C MET A 43 -2.75 5.31 -10.35
N THR A 44 -2.94 6.07 -9.29
CA THR A 44 -3.58 7.41 -9.36
C THR A 44 -2.85 8.36 -10.30
N PHE A 45 -1.52 8.42 -10.22
CA PHE A 45 -0.72 9.31 -11.07
C PHE A 45 -0.79 8.92 -12.55
N GLN A 46 -0.62 7.64 -12.87
CA GLN A 46 -0.65 7.15 -14.26
C GLN A 46 -2.04 7.35 -14.87
N THR A 47 -3.09 7.05 -14.12
CA THR A 47 -4.48 7.22 -14.57
C THR A 47 -4.81 8.70 -14.77
N GLN A 48 -4.36 9.57 -13.87
CA GLN A 48 -4.53 11.01 -14.02
C GLN A 48 -3.82 11.52 -15.28
N GLN A 49 -2.58 11.08 -15.52
CA GLN A 49 -1.83 11.44 -16.71
C GLN A 49 -2.52 10.93 -17.99
N ALA A 50 -3.04 9.70 -17.97
CA ALA A 50 -3.75 9.12 -19.12
C ALA A 50 -5.07 9.87 -19.40
N LEU A 51 -5.78 10.32 -18.35
CA LEU A 51 -7.01 11.08 -18.49
C LEU A 51 -6.80 12.42 -19.16
N ILE A 52 -5.75 13.18 -18.79
CA ILE A 52 -5.47 14.53 -19.30
C ILE A 52 -4.44 14.57 -20.43
N GLY A 53 -3.86 13.43 -20.79
CA GLY A 53 -2.79 13.33 -21.78
C GLY A 53 -3.24 13.29 -23.24
N SER A 54 -4.55 13.36 -23.51
CA SER A 54 -5.06 13.46 -24.88
C SER A 54 -4.93 14.89 -25.40
N GLU A 55 -4.76 15.07 -26.72
CA GLU A 55 -4.69 16.39 -27.34
C GLU A 55 -5.95 17.23 -27.09
N ASP A 56 -7.07 16.58 -26.88
CA ASP A 56 -8.39 17.20 -26.73
C ASP A 56 -8.74 17.55 -25.29
N VAL A 57 -8.16 16.87 -24.29
CA VAL A 57 -8.44 17.06 -22.87
C VAL A 57 -7.12 17.34 -22.13
N ARG A 58 -6.76 18.62 -22.01
CA ARG A 58 -5.52 19.06 -21.33
C ARG A 58 -5.68 19.35 -19.84
N GLY A 59 -6.89 19.16 -19.30
CA GLY A 59 -7.22 19.33 -17.90
C GLY A 59 -8.72 19.23 -17.68
N SER A 60 -9.12 18.86 -16.47
CA SER A 60 -10.51 18.77 -16.09
C SER A 60 -10.71 19.19 -14.64
N ILE A 61 -11.78 19.96 -14.40
CA ILE A 61 -12.28 20.24 -13.05
C ILE A 61 -13.39 19.22 -12.70
N ARG A 62 -14.13 18.77 -13.72
CA ARG A 62 -15.28 17.89 -13.58
C ARG A 62 -14.87 16.43 -13.27
N ALA A 63 -13.84 15.91 -13.95
CA ALA A 63 -13.34 14.56 -13.74
C ALA A 63 -12.06 14.58 -12.88
N GLN A 64 -12.05 13.78 -11.82
CA GLN A 64 -10.92 13.66 -10.89
C GLN A 64 -10.62 12.19 -10.58
N VAL A 65 -9.34 11.89 -10.48
CA VAL A 65 -8.85 10.55 -10.15
C VAL A 65 -8.50 10.48 -8.66
N PHE A 66 -9.04 9.47 -7.98
CA PHE A 66 -8.87 9.27 -6.55
C PHE A 66 -8.48 7.82 -6.22
N SER A 67 -7.80 7.64 -5.10
CA SER A 67 -7.87 6.43 -4.29
C SER A 67 -8.99 6.57 -3.25
N PHE A 68 -9.36 5.48 -2.56
CA PHE A 68 -10.35 5.58 -1.48
C PHE A 68 -9.91 6.57 -0.39
N SER A 69 -8.62 6.56 -0.01
CA SER A 69 -8.06 7.48 0.99
C SER A 69 -8.17 8.94 0.55
N ARG A 70 -7.87 9.25 -0.70
CA ARG A 70 -7.99 10.61 -1.26
C ARG A 70 -9.44 11.05 -1.37
N LEU A 71 -10.36 10.14 -1.73
CA LEU A 71 -11.78 10.43 -1.73
C LEU A 71 -12.28 10.72 -0.33
N ALA A 72 -11.86 9.93 0.68
CA ALA A 72 -12.19 10.16 2.08
C ALA A 72 -11.79 11.58 2.52
N TRP A 73 -10.54 11.96 2.24
CA TRP A 73 -10.05 13.30 2.56
C TRP A 73 -10.88 14.40 1.88
N LYS A 74 -11.23 14.23 0.59
CA LYS A 74 -12.04 15.18 -0.17
C LYS A 74 -13.44 15.36 0.44
N VAL A 75 -14.13 14.26 0.74
CA VAL A 75 -15.47 14.28 1.33
C VAL A 75 -15.45 14.87 2.74
N LEU A 76 -14.46 14.50 3.56
CA LEU A 76 -14.33 15.03 4.92
C LEU A 76 -13.96 16.52 4.95
N GLN A 77 -13.29 17.04 3.94
CA GLN A 77 -13.10 18.49 3.77
C GLN A 77 -14.40 19.22 3.44
N GLU A 78 -15.27 18.61 2.66
CA GLU A 78 -16.56 19.19 2.27
C GLU A 78 -17.57 19.16 3.42
N VAL A 79 -17.76 17.99 4.01
CA VAL A 79 -18.86 17.72 4.96
C VAL A 79 -18.43 17.96 6.41
N GLY A 80 -17.14 18.01 6.66
CA GLY A 80 -16.58 18.06 8.01
C GLY A 80 -16.34 16.67 8.59
N GLY A 81 -15.60 16.61 9.69
CA GLY A 81 -15.21 15.36 10.36
C GLY A 81 -13.69 15.18 10.50
N ALA A 82 -12.90 15.98 9.78
CA ALA A 82 -11.43 15.97 9.86
C ALA A 82 -10.86 16.83 11.01
N SER A 83 -11.67 17.19 12.01
CA SER A 83 -11.23 18.04 13.12
C SER A 83 -10.30 17.34 14.13
N ARG A 84 -10.25 15.99 14.10
CA ARG A 84 -9.34 15.20 14.91
C ARG A 84 -7.95 15.13 14.29
N LEU A 85 -6.91 15.04 15.14
CA LEU A 85 -5.54 14.91 14.65
C LEU A 85 -5.34 13.56 13.97
N HIS A 86 -4.85 13.59 12.74
CA HIS A 86 -4.40 12.37 12.06
C HIS A 86 -3.13 11.87 12.73
N ILE A 87 -3.10 10.59 13.10
CA ILE A 87 -1.89 9.90 13.53
C ILE A 87 -1.41 8.97 12.43
N ASP A 88 -0.12 9.09 12.14
CA ASP A 88 0.59 8.20 11.24
C ASP A 88 0.97 6.88 11.95
N GLU A 89 1.59 5.99 11.20
CA GLU A 89 2.05 4.69 11.70
C GLU A 89 2.95 4.83 12.95
N ALA A 90 3.84 5.81 12.97
CA ALA A 90 4.69 6.07 14.13
C ALA A 90 3.88 6.51 15.34
N GLY A 91 2.88 7.36 15.15
CA GLY A 91 1.94 7.78 16.19
C GLY A 91 1.12 6.61 16.75
N VAL A 92 0.66 5.70 15.88
CA VAL A 92 -0.02 4.46 16.28
C VAL A 92 0.91 3.61 17.15
N HIS A 93 2.15 3.37 16.73
CA HIS A 93 3.12 2.58 17.51
C HIS A 93 3.43 3.22 18.86
N MET A 94 3.57 4.54 18.92
CA MET A 94 3.79 5.26 20.20
C MET A 94 2.59 5.14 21.13
N LEU A 95 1.37 5.25 20.59
CA LEU A 95 0.14 5.11 21.38
C LEU A 95 -0.01 3.68 21.90
N LEU A 96 0.20 2.68 21.07
CA LEU A 96 0.19 1.27 21.46
C LEU A 96 1.24 0.97 22.53
N ARG A 97 2.46 1.51 22.39
CA ARG A 97 3.49 1.37 23.41
C ARG A 97 3.05 1.93 24.75
N LYS A 98 2.47 3.11 24.77
CA LYS A 98 1.93 3.73 26.00
C LYS A 98 0.85 2.86 26.63
N ILE A 99 -0.05 2.28 25.83
CA ILE A 99 -1.13 1.41 26.32
C ILE A 99 -0.53 0.13 26.92
N VAL A 100 0.37 -0.55 26.21
CA VAL A 100 1.01 -1.78 26.68
C VAL A 100 1.78 -1.54 27.97
N GLU A 101 2.56 -0.47 28.08
CA GLU A 101 3.27 -0.11 29.31
C GLU A 101 2.30 0.11 30.49
N SER A 102 1.15 0.76 30.26
CA SER A 102 0.14 0.96 31.30
C SER A 102 -0.59 -0.30 31.73
N ARG A 103 -0.60 -1.35 30.87
CA ARG A 103 -1.28 -2.64 31.11
C ARG A 103 -0.32 -3.79 31.41
N LYS A 104 1.00 -3.53 31.50
CA LYS A 104 2.04 -4.56 31.55
C LYS A 104 1.77 -5.64 32.58
N ASP A 105 1.28 -5.29 33.77
CA ASP A 105 1.00 -6.25 34.84
C ASP A 105 -0.29 -7.08 34.61
N GLY A 106 -1.15 -6.64 33.69
CA GLY A 106 -2.40 -7.32 33.35
C GLY A 106 -2.33 -8.24 32.13
N LEU A 107 -1.20 -8.21 31.39
CA LEU A 107 -0.99 -9.01 30.20
C LEU A 107 -0.36 -10.38 30.56
N SER A 108 -0.89 -11.44 30.00
CA SER A 108 -0.41 -12.80 30.26
C SER A 108 0.61 -13.30 29.26
N VAL A 109 0.42 -13.04 27.97
CA VAL A 109 1.29 -13.50 26.87
C VAL A 109 2.16 -12.36 26.35
N PHE A 110 1.58 -11.17 26.17
CA PHE A 110 2.27 -10.05 25.55
C PHE A 110 3.20 -9.27 26.49
N GLN A 111 3.18 -9.54 27.80
CA GLN A 111 4.07 -8.91 28.75
C GLN A 111 5.56 -8.96 28.35
N LYS A 112 6.03 -10.19 27.98
CA LYS A 112 7.41 -10.41 27.54
C LYS A 112 7.65 -10.02 26.08
N ALA A 113 6.65 -10.21 25.23
CA ALA A 113 6.75 -9.89 23.80
C ALA A 113 6.89 -8.37 23.57
N ALA A 114 6.33 -7.55 24.43
CA ALA A 114 6.40 -6.09 24.35
C ALA A 114 7.85 -5.53 24.49
N GLU A 115 8.79 -6.32 24.95
CA GLU A 115 10.21 -5.94 25.05
C GLU A 115 10.98 -6.21 23.74
N GLN A 116 10.37 -6.90 22.77
CA GLN A 116 11.01 -7.22 21.49
C GLN A 116 10.82 -6.11 20.46
N ASN A 117 11.86 -5.89 19.66
CA ASN A 117 11.79 -5.01 18.51
C ASN A 117 10.75 -5.53 17.50
N GLY A 118 9.96 -4.63 16.91
CA GLY A 118 8.93 -4.97 15.94
C GLY A 118 7.57 -5.38 16.53
N PHE A 119 7.46 -5.59 17.85
CA PHE A 119 6.19 -5.98 18.47
C PHE A 119 5.05 -4.97 18.18
N PHE A 120 5.33 -3.68 18.35
CA PHE A 120 4.33 -2.63 18.14
C PHE A 120 3.95 -2.46 16.67
N GLU A 121 4.87 -2.71 15.75
CA GLU A 121 4.62 -2.75 14.32
C GLU A 121 3.64 -3.88 13.97
N HIS A 122 3.91 -5.10 14.44
CA HIS A 122 3.01 -6.24 14.24
C HIS A 122 1.64 -6.05 14.90
N LEU A 123 1.60 -5.49 16.11
CA LEU A 123 0.35 -5.22 16.81
C LEU A 123 -0.47 -4.14 16.07
N GLY A 124 0.17 -3.06 15.61
CA GLY A 124 -0.47 -2.02 14.81
C GLY A 124 -1.02 -2.55 13.51
N SER A 125 -0.24 -3.37 12.78
CA SER A 125 -0.68 -4.01 11.55
C SER A 125 -1.88 -4.94 11.77
N MET A 126 -1.91 -5.70 12.85
CA MET A 126 -3.02 -6.59 13.20
C MET A 126 -4.30 -5.80 13.53
N ILE A 127 -4.19 -4.72 14.29
CA ILE A 127 -5.33 -3.84 14.60
C ILE A 127 -5.86 -3.19 13.31
N ALA A 128 -4.99 -2.71 12.43
CA ALA A 128 -5.38 -2.17 11.14
C ALA A 128 -6.11 -3.21 10.28
N GLU A 129 -5.65 -4.46 10.30
CA GLU A 129 -6.33 -5.56 9.61
C GLU A 129 -7.71 -5.82 10.20
N PHE A 130 -7.88 -5.84 11.53
CA PHE A 130 -9.18 -5.96 12.17
C PHE A 130 -10.15 -4.87 11.72
N LYS A 131 -9.70 -3.62 11.68
CA LYS A 131 -10.52 -2.50 11.19
C LYS A 131 -10.94 -2.68 9.74
N ARG A 132 -10.03 -3.07 8.85
CA ARG A 132 -10.34 -3.34 7.43
C ARG A 132 -11.40 -4.42 7.24
N TYR A 133 -11.40 -5.42 8.14
CA TYR A 133 -12.37 -6.50 8.12
C TYR A 133 -13.60 -6.24 8.99
N ASN A 134 -13.77 -5.01 9.50
CA ASN A 134 -14.86 -4.60 10.39
C ASN A 134 -14.96 -5.47 11.65
N VAL A 135 -13.83 -6.00 12.13
CA VAL A 135 -13.74 -6.75 13.39
C VAL A 135 -13.58 -5.76 14.53
N THR A 136 -14.58 -5.66 15.39
CA THR A 136 -14.58 -4.78 16.55
C THR A 136 -13.92 -5.44 17.77
N PRO A 137 -13.50 -4.65 18.81
CA PRO A 137 -13.05 -5.24 20.09
C PRO A 137 -14.07 -6.20 20.71
N SER A 138 -15.37 -5.98 20.51
CA SER A 138 -16.44 -6.86 20.98
C SER A 138 -16.45 -8.21 20.26
N ASN A 139 -16.19 -8.22 18.94
CA ASN A 139 -16.08 -9.49 18.18
C ASN A 139 -14.88 -10.31 18.66
N VAL A 140 -13.75 -9.66 18.94
CA VAL A 140 -12.56 -10.33 19.48
C VAL A 140 -12.84 -10.90 20.88
N TYR A 141 -13.62 -10.18 21.69
CA TYR A 141 -14.08 -10.65 23.01
C TYR A 141 -14.98 -11.89 22.92
N GLU A 142 -15.94 -11.89 22.00
CA GLU A 142 -16.81 -13.06 21.76
C GLU A 142 -15.99 -14.27 21.31
N MET A 143 -15.01 -14.05 20.42
CA MET A 143 -14.09 -15.11 19.99
C MET A 143 -13.28 -15.66 21.17
N TRP A 144 -12.78 -14.79 22.06
CA TRP A 144 -12.09 -15.21 23.27
C TRP A 144 -12.98 -16.08 24.16
N GLN A 145 -14.24 -15.68 24.42
CA GLN A 145 -15.17 -16.47 25.23
C GLN A 145 -15.39 -17.88 24.68
N GLN A 146 -15.52 -18.00 23.35
CA GLN A 146 -15.67 -19.32 22.71
C GLN A 146 -14.39 -20.15 22.85
N LEU A 147 -13.22 -19.58 22.66
CA LEU A 147 -11.94 -20.27 22.81
C LEU A 147 -11.70 -20.71 24.26
N ASP A 148 -11.96 -19.86 25.25
CA ASP A 148 -11.75 -20.14 26.66
C ASP A 148 -12.68 -21.26 27.15
N ALA A 149 -13.97 -21.22 26.76
CA ALA A 149 -14.96 -22.26 27.11
C ALA A 149 -14.59 -23.64 26.56
N HIS A 150 -13.86 -23.73 25.44
CA HIS A 150 -13.50 -24.99 24.80
C HIS A 150 -12.02 -25.36 25.00
N SER A 151 -11.27 -24.59 25.80
CA SER A 151 -9.83 -24.81 26.00
C SER A 151 -9.55 -26.01 26.90
N SER A 152 -9.20 -27.16 26.31
CA SER A 152 -8.88 -28.41 27.02
C SER A 152 -7.35 -28.67 27.07
N SER A 153 -6.56 -28.10 26.22
CA SER A 153 -5.10 -28.25 26.16
C SER A 153 -4.35 -27.00 26.61
N ALA A 154 -3.09 -27.15 26.97
CA ALA A 154 -2.21 -26.00 27.31
C ALA A 154 -2.04 -25.02 26.11
N GLU A 155 -1.97 -25.54 24.89
CA GLU A 155 -1.87 -24.74 23.66
C GLU A 155 -3.14 -23.92 23.40
N GLN A 156 -4.31 -24.52 23.60
CA GLN A 156 -5.60 -23.83 23.46
C GLN A 156 -5.76 -22.72 24.52
N LYS A 157 -5.31 -22.98 25.77
CA LYS A 157 -5.29 -21.94 26.83
C LYS A 157 -4.33 -20.81 26.48
N LEU A 158 -3.16 -21.12 25.91
CA LEU A 158 -2.21 -20.09 25.47
C LEU A 158 -2.82 -19.22 24.34
N LEU A 159 -3.53 -19.84 23.39
CA LEU A 159 -4.25 -19.13 22.33
C LEU A 159 -5.35 -18.23 22.91
N ALA A 160 -6.18 -18.77 23.82
CA ALA A 160 -7.23 -17.98 24.49
C ALA A 160 -6.64 -16.76 25.22
N ASN A 161 -5.56 -16.95 26.00
CA ASN A 161 -4.87 -15.86 26.67
C ASN A 161 -4.31 -14.82 25.69
N LYS A 162 -3.75 -15.26 24.56
CA LYS A 162 -3.26 -14.35 23.51
C LYS A 162 -4.38 -13.50 22.91
N VAL A 163 -5.53 -14.11 22.64
CA VAL A 163 -6.71 -13.39 22.09
C VAL A 163 -7.27 -12.43 23.15
N TYR A 164 -7.24 -12.79 24.43
CA TYR A 164 -7.64 -11.90 25.51
C TYR A 164 -6.75 -10.65 25.63
N ASP A 165 -5.43 -10.86 25.67
CA ASP A 165 -4.48 -9.74 25.69
C ASP A 165 -4.69 -8.81 24.48
N LEU A 166 -4.90 -9.39 23.29
CA LEU A 166 -5.14 -8.65 22.06
C LEU A 166 -6.44 -7.83 22.14
N GLN A 167 -7.51 -8.41 22.67
CA GLN A 167 -8.78 -7.72 22.86
C GLN A 167 -8.65 -6.54 23.82
N LEU A 168 -7.94 -6.70 24.94
CA LEU A 168 -7.71 -5.63 25.91
C LEU A 168 -6.94 -4.45 25.26
N LEU A 169 -5.89 -4.77 24.51
CA LEU A 169 -5.07 -3.75 23.87
C LEU A 169 -5.82 -3.03 22.74
N TYR A 170 -6.63 -3.76 21.98
CA TYR A 170 -7.44 -3.19 20.92
C TYR A 170 -8.55 -2.28 21.47
N ASP A 171 -9.25 -2.70 22.52
CA ASP A 171 -10.29 -1.90 23.18
C ASP A 171 -9.70 -0.59 23.78
N ASP A 172 -8.55 -0.68 24.46
CA ASP A 172 -7.86 0.50 24.98
C ASP A 172 -7.35 1.42 23.87
N PHE A 173 -6.91 0.86 22.74
CA PHE A 173 -6.48 1.62 21.57
C PHE A 173 -7.66 2.41 20.97
N GLU A 174 -8.79 1.77 20.72
CA GLU A 174 -10.00 2.43 20.23
C GLU A 174 -10.46 3.54 21.18
N ARG A 175 -10.48 3.28 22.48
CA ARG A 175 -10.83 4.32 23.48
C ARG A 175 -9.87 5.50 23.47
N ALA A 176 -8.58 5.27 23.23
CA ALA A 176 -7.59 6.33 23.19
C ALA A 176 -7.73 7.22 21.94
N LEU A 177 -8.26 6.68 20.83
CA LEU A 177 -8.55 7.42 19.60
C LEU A 177 -9.81 8.31 19.73
N ILE A 178 -10.81 7.88 20.49
CA ILE A 178 -12.12 8.57 20.57
C ILE A 178 -11.93 10.06 20.90
N GLY A 179 -12.44 10.91 20.01
CA GLY A 179 -12.47 12.37 20.18
C GLY A 179 -11.12 13.08 20.03
N LYS A 180 -10.01 12.37 19.87
CA LYS A 180 -8.65 12.94 19.82
C LYS A 180 -7.96 12.70 18.49
N TYR A 181 -7.92 11.45 18.03
CA TYR A 181 -7.12 11.01 16.90
C TYR A 181 -7.97 10.30 15.86
N LEU A 182 -7.43 10.23 14.65
CA LEU A 182 -7.90 9.40 13.54
C LEU A 182 -6.69 8.66 12.96
N ASP A 183 -6.78 7.37 12.83
CA ASP A 183 -5.83 6.59 12.04
C ASP A 183 -6.30 6.45 10.57
N SER A 184 -5.49 5.80 9.73
CA SER A 184 -5.80 5.65 8.30
C SER A 184 -7.08 4.86 8.03
N GLU A 185 -7.40 3.88 8.85
CA GLU A 185 -8.58 3.03 8.68
C GLU A 185 -9.86 3.74 9.16
N ASP A 186 -9.76 4.60 10.18
CA ASP A 186 -10.87 5.44 10.64
C ASP A 186 -11.35 6.41 9.55
N TYR A 187 -10.45 6.89 8.67
CA TYR A 187 -10.84 7.74 7.56
C TYR A 187 -11.79 7.04 6.58
N LEU A 188 -11.58 5.77 6.32
CA LEU A 188 -12.45 4.99 5.44
C LEU A 188 -13.82 4.73 6.09
N GLN A 189 -13.84 4.48 7.40
CA GLN A 189 -15.09 4.35 8.15
C GLN A 189 -15.87 5.67 8.16
N LEU A 190 -15.21 6.79 8.41
CA LEU A 190 -15.84 8.11 8.34
C LEU A 190 -16.32 8.44 6.92
N LEU A 191 -15.61 7.99 5.88
CA LEU A 191 -16.07 8.13 4.51
C LEU A 191 -17.44 7.46 4.32
N VAL A 192 -17.59 6.21 4.77
CA VAL A 192 -18.88 5.49 4.72
C VAL A 192 -20.00 6.31 5.35
N GLU A 193 -19.77 6.86 6.55
CA GLU A 193 -20.76 7.64 7.30
C GLU A 193 -21.10 8.98 6.63
N LYS A 194 -20.14 9.61 5.95
CA LYS A 194 -20.26 10.95 5.39
C LYS A 194 -20.63 11.01 3.92
N LEU A 195 -20.45 9.93 3.16
CA LEU A 195 -20.82 9.86 1.75
C LEU A 195 -22.26 10.31 1.46
N PRO A 196 -23.29 9.91 2.25
CA PRO A 196 -24.67 10.36 2.01
C PRO A 196 -24.89 11.87 2.14
N GLN A 197 -23.97 12.58 2.80
CA GLN A 197 -24.05 14.03 3.03
C GLN A 197 -23.26 14.84 2.00
N SER A 198 -22.47 14.18 1.14
CA SER A 198 -21.59 14.83 0.18
C SER A 198 -22.37 15.23 -1.10
N GLU A 199 -22.49 16.51 -1.35
CA GLU A 199 -23.01 17.01 -2.63
C GLU A 199 -22.03 16.77 -3.78
N TYR A 200 -20.73 16.62 -3.49
CA TYR A 200 -19.71 16.31 -4.49
C TYR A 200 -19.87 14.91 -5.11
N VAL A 201 -20.36 13.94 -4.34
CA VAL A 201 -20.57 12.55 -4.79
C VAL A 201 -22.00 12.32 -5.28
N LYS A 202 -22.94 13.11 -4.80
CA LYS A 202 -24.36 12.98 -5.15
C LYS A 202 -24.59 13.19 -6.62
N GLY A 203 -25.17 12.20 -7.27
CA GLY A 203 -25.43 12.23 -8.72
C GLY A 203 -24.19 12.12 -9.59
N ALA A 204 -23.00 11.87 -9.01
CA ALA A 204 -21.76 11.70 -9.75
C ALA A 204 -21.77 10.44 -10.62
N GLU A 205 -21.07 10.48 -11.73
CA GLU A 205 -20.73 9.32 -12.53
C GLU A 205 -19.42 8.74 -12.01
N ILE A 206 -19.42 7.46 -11.62
CA ILE A 206 -18.33 6.84 -10.87
C ILE A 206 -17.76 5.67 -11.65
N TYR A 207 -16.46 5.67 -11.86
CA TYR A 207 -15.69 4.57 -12.43
C TYR A 207 -14.76 4.00 -11.36
N ILE A 208 -14.77 2.68 -11.20
CA ILE A 208 -13.89 1.94 -10.26
C ILE A 208 -13.08 0.95 -11.09
N ASP A 209 -11.77 1.19 -11.19
CA ASP A 209 -10.89 0.48 -12.12
C ASP A 209 -9.62 -0.02 -11.44
N GLY A 210 -9.12 -1.17 -11.87
CA GLY A 210 -7.84 -1.74 -11.42
C GLY A 210 -7.91 -2.49 -10.09
N PHE A 211 -9.09 -2.71 -9.52
CA PHE A 211 -9.27 -3.54 -8.33
C PHE A 211 -9.53 -5.00 -8.70
N HIS A 212 -9.01 -5.91 -7.88
CA HIS A 212 -9.29 -7.36 -8.00
C HIS A 212 -10.28 -7.83 -6.94
N SER A 213 -10.17 -7.27 -5.75
CA SER A 213 -11.06 -7.53 -4.61
C SER A 213 -11.19 -6.25 -3.77
N PHE A 214 -12.18 -6.25 -2.89
CA PHE A 214 -12.41 -5.19 -1.92
C PHE A 214 -12.40 -5.78 -0.51
N SER A 215 -11.77 -5.11 0.42
CA SER A 215 -11.96 -5.40 1.84
C SER A 215 -13.43 -5.16 2.23
N PRO A 216 -13.93 -5.73 3.33
CA PRO A 216 -15.28 -5.46 3.79
C PRO A 216 -15.58 -3.97 3.97
N GLN A 217 -14.61 -3.19 4.43
CA GLN A 217 -14.73 -1.75 4.58
C GLN A 217 -14.81 -1.04 3.22
N GLU A 218 -13.97 -1.41 2.26
CA GLU A 218 -14.02 -0.86 0.89
C GLU A 218 -15.31 -1.25 0.17
N LEU A 219 -15.83 -2.48 0.40
CA LEU A 219 -17.11 -2.91 -0.16
C LEU A 219 -18.27 -2.06 0.37
N GLU A 220 -18.21 -1.66 1.64
CA GLU A 220 -19.21 -0.74 2.21
C GLU A 220 -19.12 0.66 1.59
N ILE A 221 -17.90 1.15 1.28
CA ILE A 221 -17.73 2.39 0.53
C ILE A 221 -18.35 2.26 -0.88
N VAL A 222 -18.06 1.15 -1.58
CA VAL A 222 -18.65 0.88 -2.91
C VAL A 222 -20.19 0.84 -2.82
N ARG A 223 -20.75 0.24 -1.78
CA ARG A 223 -22.20 0.24 -1.51
C ARG A 223 -22.74 1.66 -1.39
N GLN A 224 -22.12 2.52 -0.59
CA GLN A 224 -22.55 3.91 -0.42
C GLN A 224 -22.39 4.70 -1.72
N LEU A 225 -21.31 4.47 -2.50
CA LEU A 225 -21.14 5.10 -3.80
C LEU A 225 -22.23 4.70 -4.79
N MET A 226 -22.68 3.44 -4.79
CA MET A 226 -23.81 2.98 -5.61
C MET A 226 -25.14 3.63 -5.20
N ILE A 227 -25.31 3.95 -3.91
CA ILE A 227 -26.51 4.62 -3.40
C ILE A 227 -26.49 6.12 -3.74
N CYS A 228 -25.34 6.78 -3.68
CA CYS A 228 -25.23 8.24 -3.85
C CYS A 228 -25.02 8.66 -5.31
N GLY A 229 -24.32 7.86 -6.11
CA GLY A 229 -23.98 8.13 -7.49
C GLY A 229 -25.14 7.96 -8.46
N ALA A 230 -25.03 8.57 -9.63
CA ALA A 230 -25.99 8.35 -10.73
C ALA A 230 -25.75 6.98 -11.39
N ARG A 231 -24.51 6.68 -11.72
CA ARG A 231 -24.06 5.40 -12.30
C ARG A 231 -22.70 5.03 -11.73
N VAL A 232 -22.53 3.76 -11.36
CA VAL A 232 -21.24 3.19 -10.97
C VAL A 232 -20.82 2.15 -12.00
N THR A 233 -19.67 2.37 -12.63
CA THR A 233 -19.05 1.43 -13.57
C THR A 233 -17.85 0.78 -12.91
N ILE A 234 -17.84 -0.56 -12.86
CA ILE A 234 -16.75 -1.32 -12.23
C ILE A 234 -16.09 -2.20 -13.28
N THR A 235 -14.75 -2.09 -13.40
CA THR A 235 -13.98 -2.98 -14.27
C THR A 235 -13.45 -4.16 -13.46
N LEU A 236 -13.60 -5.37 -13.99
CA LEU A 236 -13.06 -6.57 -13.36
C LEU A 236 -12.35 -7.47 -14.38
N THR A 237 -11.23 -8.05 -13.96
CA THR A 237 -10.50 -9.01 -14.79
C THR A 237 -11.13 -10.39 -14.63
N ILE A 238 -12.08 -10.71 -15.50
CA ILE A 238 -12.84 -11.97 -15.51
C ILE A 238 -13.01 -12.41 -16.95
N ASP A 239 -12.90 -13.72 -17.22
CA ASP A 239 -13.33 -14.30 -18.49
C ASP A 239 -14.86 -14.46 -18.45
N GLU A 240 -15.57 -13.99 -19.50
CA GLU A 240 -17.02 -14.15 -19.60
C GLU A 240 -17.46 -15.60 -19.43
N LYS A 241 -16.66 -16.55 -19.92
CA LYS A 241 -16.95 -17.99 -19.80
C LYS A 241 -17.00 -18.46 -18.36
N THR A 242 -16.20 -17.86 -17.45
CA THR A 242 -16.17 -18.19 -16.03
C THR A 242 -17.49 -17.82 -15.36
N LEU A 243 -18.14 -16.71 -15.77
CA LEU A 243 -19.43 -16.29 -15.21
C LEU A 243 -20.60 -17.23 -15.52
N ALA A 244 -20.46 -18.08 -16.54
CA ALA A 244 -21.47 -19.08 -16.89
C ALA A 244 -21.33 -20.38 -16.11
N GLN A 245 -20.28 -20.53 -15.29
CA GLN A 245 -19.96 -21.72 -14.51
C GLN A 245 -20.09 -21.47 -13.00
N PRO A 246 -20.29 -22.51 -12.18
CA PRO A 246 -20.18 -22.37 -10.72
C PRO A 246 -18.78 -21.90 -10.33
N VAL A 247 -18.71 -21.01 -9.37
CA VAL A 247 -17.42 -20.47 -8.86
C VAL A 247 -16.58 -21.61 -8.28
N ASN A 248 -15.34 -21.74 -8.75
CA ASN A 248 -14.40 -22.77 -8.33
C ASN A 248 -13.11 -22.10 -7.80
N GLU A 249 -12.67 -22.53 -6.60
CA GLU A 249 -11.47 -21.99 -5.93
C GLU A 249 -10.17 -22.18 -6.73
N LEU A 250 -10.15 -23.11 -7.68
CA LEU A 250 -9.01 -23.38 -8.54
C LEU A 250 -8.98 -22.52 -9.82
N ASP A 251 -10.02 -21.75 -10.09
CA ASP A 251 -10.08 -20.91 -11.28
C ASP A 251 -9.17 -19.68 -11.17
N LEU A 252 -8.52 -19.32 -12.26
CA LEU A 252 -7.62 -18.13 -12.33
C LEU A 252 -8.34 -16.84 -11.91
N PHE A 253 -9.62 -16.73 -12.21
CA PHE A 253 -10.43 -15.56 -11.93
C PHE A 253 -11.33 -15.72 -10.69
N TYR A 254 -11.01 -16.68 -9.80
CA TYR A 254 -11.81 -16.97 -8.60
C TYR A 254 -12.08 -15.71 -7.76
N GLU A 255 -11.04 -14.99 -7.34
CA GLU A 255 -11.16 -13.80 -6.49
C GLU A 255 -11.99 -12.68 -7.13
N THR A 256 -11.77 -12.43 -8.41
CA THR A 256 -12.51 -11.39 -9.14
C THR A 256 -13.94 -11.80 -9.43
N THR A 257 -14.20 -13.11 -9.61
CA THR A 257 -15.55 -13.65 -9.76
C THR A 257 -16.33 -13.56 -8.46
N LEU A 258 -15.72 -13.88 -7.31
CA LEU A 258 -16.32 -13.65 -6.00
C LEU A 258 -16.64 -12.17 -5.77
N THR A 259 -15.74 -11.29 -6.16
CA THR A 259 -15.94 -9.84 -6.06
C THR A 259 -17.12 -9.39 -6.90
N TYR A 260 -17.23 -9.87 -8.14
CA TYR A 260 -18.37 -9.61 -9.02
C TYR A 260 -19.70 -10.03 -8.39
N GLU A 261 -19.78 -11.27 -7.85
CA GLU A 261 -21.01 -11.76 -7.23
C GLU A 261 -21.36 -11.02 -5.94
N LYS A 262 -20.38 -10.69 -5.09
CA LYS A 262 -20.59 -9.87 -3.89
C LYS A 262 -21.18 -8.50 -4.23
N ILE A 263 -20.61 -7.80 -5.21
CA ILE A 263 -21.11 -6.49 -5.62
C ILE A 263 -22.54 -6.60 -6.22
N LYS A 264 -22.81 -7.62 -7.01
CA LYS A 264 -24.18 -7.89 -7.53
C LYS A 264 -25.18 -8.17 -6.41
N GLN A 265 -24.74 -8.89 -5.39
CA GLN A 265 -25.61 -9.15 -4.22
C GLN A 265 -25.93 -7.85 -3.51
N VAL A 266 -24.92 -7.01 -3.22
CA VAL A 266 -25.12 -5.70 -2.60
C VAL A 266 -26.05 -4.82 -3.44
N ALA A 267 -25.87 -4.78 -4.77
CA ALA A 267 -26.75 -4.00 -5.65
C ALA A 267 -28.20 -4.49 -5.62
N ARG A 268 -28.43 -5.81 -5.51
CA ARG A 268 -29.79 -6.38 -5.37
C ARG A 268 -30.41 -6.03 -4.02
N GLU A 269 -29.65 -6.09 -2.94
CA GLU A 269 -30.11 -5.72 -1.59
C GLU A 269 -30.54 -4.26 -1.53
N GLU A 270 -29.78 -3.36 -2.19
CA GLU A 270 -30.06 -1.92 -2.28
C GLU A 270 -31.05 -1.56 -3.42
N LYS A 271 -31.58 -2.55 -4.16
CA LYS A 271 -32.51 -2.36 -5.29
C LYS A 271 -31.97 -1.43 -6.39
N ILE A 272 -30.66 -1.52 -6.63
CA ILE A 272 -29.99 -0.76 -7.68
C ILE A 272 -30.12 -1.52 -9.00
N GLU A 273 -30.46 -0.81 -10.05
CA GLU A 273 -30.57 -1.38 -11.39
C GLU A 273 -29.19 -1.87 -11.87
N ILE A 274 -29.11 -3.14 -12.27
CA ILE A 274 -27.89 -3.71 -12.85
C ILE A 274 -28.01 -3.67 -14.37
N GLU A 275 -27.19 -2.83 -14.99
CA GLU A 275 -27.12 -2.72 -16.45
C GLU A 275 -26.52 -4.00 -17.07
N LYS A 276 -26.68 -4.16 -18.38
CA LYS A 276 -26.05 -5.24 -19.12
C LYS A 276 -24.53 -5.14 -19.00
N THR A 277 -23.89 -6.21 -18.52
CA THR A 277 -22.44 -6.32 -18.46
C THR A 277 -21.82 -6.19 -19.86
N ILE A 278 -20.72 -5.45 -19.98
CA ILE A 278 -19.96 -5.28 -21.22
C ILE A 278 -18.77 -6.23 -21.20
N PRO A 279 -18.80 -7.32 -21.94
CA PRO A 279 -17.65 -8.20 -22.07
C PRO A 279 -16.71 -7.70 -23.17
N LEU A 280 -15.42 -7.59 -22.87
CA LEU A 280 -14.35 -7.29 -23.82
C LEU A 280 -13.58 -8.58 -24.13
N MET A 281 -13.85 -9.13 -25.31
CA MET A 281 -13.31 -10.43 -25.75
C MET A 281 -11.97 -10.31 -26.46
N GLU A 282 -11.67 -9.16 -27.04
CA GLU A 282 -10.42 -8.89 -27.74
C GLU A 282 -9.31 -8.50 -26.77
N GLN A 283 -8.07 -8.79 -27.14
CA GLN A 283 -6.89 -8.50 -26.33
C GLN A 283 -5.89 -7.65 -27.12
N PRO A 284 -6.18 -6.39 -27.39
CA PRO A 284 -5.38 -5.51 -28.24
C PRO A 284 -3.96 -5.26 -27.70
N ARG A 285 -3.70 -5.57 -26.43
CA ARG A 285 -2.35 -5.44 -25.83
C ARG A 285 -1.35 -6.46 -26.41
N PHE A 286 -1.80 -7.64 -26.79
CA PHE A 286 -0.89 -8.72 -27.22
C PHE A 286 -0.65 -8.67 -28.72
N HIS A 287 0.46 -8.07 -29.12
CA HIS A 287 0.90 -8.05 -30.52
C HIS A 287 1.67 -9.30 -30.91
N SER A 288 2.24 -10.03 -29.94
CA SER A 288 2.92 -11.30 -30.15
C SER A 288 1.95 -12.47 -30.09
N PRO A 289 1.86 -13.32 -31.17
CA PRO A 289 1.04 -14.52 -31.12
C PRO A 289 1.41 -15.50 -30.00
N ALA A 290 2.70 -15.58 -29.64
CA ALA A 290 3.16 -16.40 -28.52
C ALA A 290 2.63 -15.92 -27.17
N LEU A 291 2.59 -14.61 -26.93
CA LEU A 291 2.03 -14.05 -25.70
C LEU A 291 0.50 -14.21 -25.67
N ALA A 292 -0.17 -14.00 -26.79
CA ALA A 292 -1.61 -14.23 -26.89
C ALA A 292 -1.98 -15.70 -26.63
N HIS A 293 -1.19 -16.63 -27.18
CA HIS A 293 -1.37 -18.07 -26.91
C HIS A 293 -1.11 -18.41 -25.44
N LEU A 294 -0.03 -17.91 -24.85
CA LEU A 294 0.30 -18.13 -23.43
C LEU A 294 -0.84 -17.65 -22.53
N GLU A 295 -1.35 -16.45 -22.77
CA GLU A 295 -2.45 -15.89 -21.99
C GLU A 295 -3.73 -16.70 -22.13
N ALA A 296 -4.11 -17.06 -23.36
CA ALA A 296 -5.34 -17.79 -23.63
C ALA A 296 -5.34 -19.23 -23.06
N HIS A 297 -4.17 -19.88 -23.00
CA HIS A 297 -4.03 -21.29 -22.60
C HIS A 297 -3.27 -21.49 -21.28
N TYR A 298 -3.08 -20.44 -20.49
CA TYR A 298 -2.34 -20.49 -19.21
C TYR A 298 -2.87 -21.57 -18.26
N GLU A 299 -4.18 -21.74 -18.22
CA GLU A 299 -4.84 -22.76 -17.39
C GLU A 299 -5.17 -24.05 -18.10
N ALA A 300 -4.94 -24.15 -19.42
CA ALA A 300 -5.31 -25.34 -20.19
C ALA A 300 -4.65 -26.61 -19.62
N ARG A 301 -5.46 -27.66 -19.41
CA ARG A 301 -5.01 -28.98 -18.97
C ARG A 301 -5.67 -30.04 -19.85
N PRO A 302 -4.92 -30.79 -20.65
CA PRO A 302 -3.46 -30.73 -20.84
C PRO A 302 -2.98 -29.41 -21.46
N ASN A 303 -1.70 -29.06 -21.23
CA ASN A 303 -1.12 -27.86 -21.80
C ASN A 303 -1.12 -27.89 -23.32
N GLU A 304 -1.56 -26.80 -23.92
CA GLU A 304 -1.51 -26.62 -25.37
C GLU A 304 -0.15 -26.05 -25.79
N LYS A 305 0.49 -26.72 -26.80
CA LYS A 305 1.79 -26.31 -27.29
C LYS A 305 1.65 -25.21 -28.34
N PHE A 306 2.46 -24.18 -28.23
CA PHE A 306 2.61 -23.17 -29.27
C PHE A 306 3.60 -23.64 -30.32
N ASN A 307 3.21 -23.63 -31.62
CA ASN A 307 4.03 -24.09 -32.72
C ASN A 307 4.62 -22.93 -33.56
N GLY A 308 4.62 -21.70 -33.04
CA GLY A 308 5.16 -20.54 -33.70
C GLY A 308 6.52 -20.11 -33.13
N GLU A 309 7.01 -18.96 -33.59
CA GLU A 309 8.21 -18.35 -33.07
C GLU A 309 8.01 -17.89 -31.62
N ALA A 310 8.88 -18.33 -30.73
CA ALA A 310 8.77 -17.99 -29.29
C ALA A 310 9.26 -16.57 -29.02
N SER A 311 8.43 -15.76 -28.38
CA SER A 311 8.79 -14.43 -27.89
C SER A 311 8.98 -14.40 -26.36
N VAL A 312 8.98 -15.57 -25.71
CA VAL A 312 9.19 -15.74 -24.28
C VAL A 312 10.42 -16.60 -24.05
N THR A 313 11.35 -16.10 -23.26
CA THR A 313 12.58 -16.82 -22.89
C THR A 313 12.65 -17.03 -21.39
N ILE A 314 13.19 -18.15 -20.96
CA ILE A 314 13.41 -18.48 -19.55
C ILE A 314 14.91 -18.64 -19.34
N HIS A 315 15.46 -17.90 -18.40
CA HIS A 315 16.85 -17.95 -18.03
C HIS A 315 17.01 -18.40 -16.59
N THR A 316 18.05 -19.18 -16.30
CA THR A 316 18.45 -19.54 -14.95
C THR A 316 19.82 -18.95 -14.66
N ALA A 317 19.99 -18.41 -13.46
CA ALA A 317 21.24 -17.82 -13.02
C ALA A 317 21.77 -18.53 -11.78
N ALA A 318 23.08 -18.51 -11.59
CA ALA A 318 23.74 -19.16 -10.45
C ALA A 318 23.46 -18.45 -9.11
N ASN A 319 23.23 -17.15 -9.16
CA ASN A 319 22.94 -16.33 -7.98
C ASN A 319 22.26 -15.03 -8.42
N LEU A 320 21.74 -14.27 -7.44
CA LEU A 320 21.03 -13.02 -7.65
C LEU A 320 21.86 -12.00 -8.45
N ARG A 321 23.15 -11.85 -8.17
CA ARG A 321 24.01 -10.90 -8.91
C ARG A 321 24.12 -11.28 -10.39
N ALA A 322 24.34 -12.57 -10.68
CA ALA A 322 24.43 -13.07 -12.04
C ALA A 322 23.08 -12.92 -12.80
N GLU A 323 21.95 -13.07 -12.11
CA GLU A 323 20.62 -12.84 -12.65
C GLU A 323 20.45 -11.38 -13.08
N VAL A 324 20.73 -10.43 -12.17
CA VAL A 324 20.62 -9.00 -12.46
C VAL A 324 21.60 -8.56 -13.56
N GLU A 325 22.81 -9.12 -13.56
CA GLU A 325 23.79 -8.86 -14.63
C GLU A 325 23.32 -9.37 -15.99
N GLY A 326 22.70 -10.55 -16.00
CA GLY A 326 22.08 -11.12 -17.22
C GLY A 326 20.97 -10.21 -17.74
N VAL A 327 20.10 -9.72 -16.87
CA VAL A 327 19.04 -8.74 -17.21
C VAL A 327 19.65 -7.44 -17.76
N ALA A 328 20.70 -6.90 -17.12
CA ALA A 328 21.36 -5.69 -17.59
C ALA A 328 21.96 -5.83 -18.99
N ARG A 329 22.61 -6.98 -19.28
CA ARG A 329 23.14 -7.29 -20.62
C ARG A 329 22.03 -7.39 -21.64
N GLU A 330 20.93 -8.05 -21.31
CA GLU A 330 19.78 -8.20 -22.21
C GLU A 330 19.12 -6.86 -22.51
N ILE A 331 18.92 -6.00 -21.51
CA ILE A 331 18.42 -4.63 -21.72
C ILE A 331 19.33 -3.87 -22.69
N ARG A 332 20.65 -3.94 -22.50
CA ARG A 332 21.61 -3.31 -23.39
C ARG A 332 21.55 -3.87 -24.81
N ARG A 333 21.39 -5.17 -24.97
CA ARG A 333 21.23 -5.83 -26.27
C ARG A 333 19.96 -5.35 -26.98
N LEU A 334 18.82 -5.36 -26.31
CA LEU A 334 17.54 -4.93 -26.86
C LEU A 334 17.59 -3.47 -27.36
N VAL A 335 18.23 -2.59 -26.58
CA VAL A 335 18.36 -1.18 -26.97
C VAL A 335 19.35 -0.99 -28.13
N ALA A 336 20.47 -1.74 -28.14
CA ALA A 336 21.51 -1.58 -29.16
C ALA A 336 21.16 -2.25 -30.50
N GLU A 337 20.48 -3.41 -30.47
CA GLU A 337 20.29 -4.26 -31.63
C GLU A 337 18.85 -4.27 -32.16
N GLU A 338 17.86 -4.04 -31.28
CA GLU A 338 16.43 -4.20 -31.62
C GLU A 338 15.62 -2.90 -31.53
N ASN A 339 16.28 -1.74 -31.44
CA ASN A 339 15.66 -0.39 -31.40
C ASN A 339 14.68 -0.16 -30.25
N TYR A 340 14.75 -0.93 -29.14
CA TYR A 340 13.98 -0.64 -27.94
C TYR A 340 14.51 0.64 -27.27
N ARG A 341 13.63 1.39 -26.62
CA ARG A 341 14.02 2.49 -25.75
C ARG A 341 13.98 2.02 -24.31
N TYR A 342 14.85 2.53 -23.45
CA TYR A 342 14.83 2.17 -22.02
C TYR A 342 13.46 2.34 -21.38
N ARG A 343 12.67 3.34 -21.78
CA ARG A 343 11.30 3.57 -21.30
C ARG A 343 10.27 2.51 -21.76
N ASP A 344 10.61 1.69 -22.71
CA ASP A 344 9.74 0.63 -23.25
C ASP A 344 9.99 -0.71 -22.52
N ILE A 345 10.97 -0.74 -21.59
CA ILE A 345 11.40 -1.93 -20.85
C ILE A 345 11.05 -1.79 -19.39
N ALA A 346 10.40 -2.79 -18.80
CA ALA A 346 10.09 -2.85 -17.39
C ALA A 346 10.63 -4.16 -16.77
N VAL A 347 11.13 -4.06 -15.54
CA VAL A 347 11.53 -5.20 -14.73
C VAL A 347 10.55 -5.36 -13.59
N LEU A 348 9.92 -6.53 -13.49
CA LEU A 348 8.93 -6.84 -12.46
C LEU A 348 9.55 -7.77 -11.42
N LEU A 349 9.51 -7.38 -10.17
CA LEU A 349 10.05 -8.15 -9.04
C LEU A 349 8.92 -8.46 -8.04
N ARG A 350 8.80 -9.73 -7.63
CA ARG A 350 7.84 -10.12 -6.60
C ARG A 350 8.28 -9.65 -5.21
N ASN A 351 9.59 -9.78 -4.92
CA ASN A 351 10.21 -9.30 -3.69
C ASN A 351 11.42 -8.45 -4.06
N GLY A 352 11.24 -7.13 -4.08
CA GLY A 352 12.24 -6.19 -4.56
C GLY A 352 13.39 -5.93 -3.59
N GLU A 353 13.17 -6.06 -2.28
CA GLU A 353 14.14 -5.63 -1.24
C GLU A 353 15.53 -6.26 -1.41
N SER A 354 15.59 -7.55 -1.74
CA SER A 354 16.87 -8.23 -1.97
C SER A 354 17.55 -7.84 -3.29
N TYR A 355 16.83 -7.23 -4.22
CA TYR A 355 17.33 -6.89 -5.56
C TYR A 355 17.74 -5.42 -5.71
N TYR A 356 17.11 -4.49 -4.99
CA TYR A 356 17.23 -3.05 -5.24
C TYR A 356 18.67 -2.53 -5.26
N ASP A 357 19.49 -2.90 -4.28
CA ASP A 357 20.87 -2.42 -4.19
C ASP A 357 21.77 -3.00 -5.30
N VAL A 358 21.57 -4.29 -5.61
CA VAL A 358 22.31 -4.97 -6.68
C VAL A 358 21.91 -4.40 -8.05
N MET A 359 20.62 -4.18 -8.27
CA MET A 359 20.13 -3.57 -9.51
C MET A 359 20.64 -2.16 -9.69
N ARG A 360 20.56 -1.33 -8.65
CA ARG A 360 21.04 0.06 -8.71
C ARG A 360 22.52 0.12 -9.07
N THR A 361 23.34 -0.71 -8.44
CA THR A 361 24.77 -0.79 -8.71
C THR A 361 25.05 -1.23 -10.14
N LEU A 362 24.50 -2.37 -10.55
CA LEU A 362 24.77 -2.93 -11.86
C LEU A 362 24.17 -2.08 -13.00
N PHE A 363 22.96 -1.55 -12.84
CA PHE A 363 22.37 -0.68 -13.87
C PHE A 363 23.15 0.61 -14.04
N THR A 364 23.72 1.16 -12.96
CA THR A 364 24.65 2.30 -13.02
C THR A 364 25.93 1.90 -13.75
N ASP A 365 26.55 0.77 -13.42
CA ASP A 365 27.78 0.28 -14.06
C ASP A 365 27.58 0.01 -15.56
N TYR A 366 26.41 -0.47 -15.95
CA TYR A 366 26.03 -0.71 -17.35
C TYR A 366 25.49 0.53 -18.06
N ASN A 367 25.48 1.71 -17.42
CA ASN A 367 24.90 2.96 -17.94
C ASN A 367 23.45 2.81 -18.43
N ILE A 368 22.62 2.10 -17.65
CA ILE A 368 21.19 1.93 -17.92
C ILE A 368 20.43 2.98 -17.12
N PRO A 369 19.76 3.97 -17.77
CA PRO A 369 18.85 4.88 -17.11
C PRO A 369 17.71 4.08 -16.48
N HIS A 370 17.49 4.22 -15.18
CA HIS A 370 16.48 3.42 -14.49
C HIS A 370 15.75 4.24 -13.42
N PHE A 371 14.55 3.82 -13.12
CA PHE A 371 13.76 4.24 -11.96
C PHE A 371 13.37 2.99 -11.17
N ILE A 372 13.61 2.99 -9.88
CA ILE A 372 13.21 1.93 -8.96
C ILE A 372 12.16 2.50 -8.02
N ASP A 373 10.95 1.93 -8.06
CA ASP A 373 9.85 2.29 -7.15
C ASP A 373 10.08 1.61 -5.79
N GLU A 374 10.81 2.30 -4.91
CA GLU A 374 11.12 1.83 -3.56
C GLU A 374 10.88 2.91 -2.51
N LYS A 375 10.45 2.50 -1.34
CA LYS A 375 10.45 3.35 -0.14
C LYS A 375 11.80 3.20 0.55
N ARG A 376 12.60 4.27 0.60
CA ARG A 376 13.89 4.25 1.30
C ARG A 376 13.72 4.65 2.75
N PRO A 377 14.19 3.84 3.70
CA PRO A 377 14.24 4.27 5.08
C PRO A 377 15.22 5.43 5.24
N MET A 378 14.82 6.47 5.96
CA MET A 378 15.67 7.63 6.25
C MET A 378 16.57 7.43 7.48
N SER A 379 16.67 6.22 8.02
CA SER A 379 17.43 5.93 9.23
C SER A 379 18.91 6.34 9.17
N HIS A 380 19.48 6.38 7.96
CA HIS A 380 20.87 6.80 7.73
C HIS A 380 21.02 8.29 7.35
N HIS A 381 19.93 9.07 7.37
CA HIS A 381 20.02 10.49 7.10
C HIS A 381 20.69 11.21 8.29
N PRO A 382 21.70 12.09 8.07
CA PRO A 382 22.45 12.72 9.17
C PRO A 382 21.55 13.40 10.22
N LEU A 383 20.47 14.06 9.81
CA LEU A 383 19.53 14.71 10.72
C LEU A 383 18.81 13.67 11.61
N VAL A 384 18.35 12.57 11.03
CA VAL A 384 17.69 11.50 11.80
C VAL A 384 18.67 10.87 12.79
N GLU A 385 19.91 10.61 12.35
CA GLU A 385 20.96 10.06 13.19
C GLU A 385 21.36 11.03 14.33
N CYS A 386 21.41 12.32 14.06
CA CYS A 386 21.67 13.35 15.06
C CYS A 386 20.58 13.34 16.15
N ILE A 387 19.30 13.37 15.76
CA ILE A 387 18.17 13.37 16.71
C ILE A 387 18.18 12.06 17.51
N ARG A 388 18.32 10.92 16.86
CA ARG A 388 18.35 9.61 17.51
C ARG A 388 19.49 9.51 18.51
N SER A 389 20.71 9.86 18.09
CA SER A 389 21.88 9.83 18.96
C SER A 389 21.76 10.80 20.12
N ALA A 390 21.20 12.00 19.93
CA ALA A 390 20.94 12.95 21.01
C ALA A 390 19.99 12.37 22.08
N LEU A 391 18.95 11.65 21.69
CA LEU A 391 18.06 10.96 22.62
C LEU A 391 18.77 9.79 23.31
N GLU A 392 19.59 9.03 22.59
CA GLU A 392 20.39 7.93 23.14
C GLU A 392 21.46 8.43 24.11
N ILE A 393 22.04 9.60 23.92
CA ILE A 393 22.99 10.21 24.86
C ILE A 393 22.34 10.36 26.24
N ILE A 394 21.10 10.86 26.28
CA ILE A 394 20.37 11.08 27.54
C ILE A 394 19.95 9.76 28.16
N SER A 395 19.29 8.88 27.39
CA SER A 395 18.77 7.60 27.87
C SER A 395 19.85 6.59 28.22
N GLY A 396 20.98 6.63 27.52
CA GLY A 396 22.13 5.74 27.68
C GLY A 396 23.21 6.28 28.65
N ASN A 397 22.92 7.35 29.40
CA ASN A 397 23.84 7.98 30.35
C ASN A 397 25.19 8.35 29.71
N TRP A 398 25.16 9.10 28.59
CA TRP A 398 26.31 9.67 27.93
C TRP A 398 27.36 8.61 27.49
N ARG A 399 26.88 7.55 26.88
CA ARG A 399 27.76 6.53 26.28
C ARG A 399 28.59 7.11 25.14
N TYR A 400 29.84 6.69 25.05
CA TYR A 400 30.80 7.11 24.03
C TYR A 400 30.23 7.00 22.60
N ASP A 401 29.69 5.84 22.25
CA ASP A 401 29.16 5.54 20.92
C ASP A 401 28.00 6.48 20.50
N ALA A 402 27.10 6.81 21.41
CA ALA A 402 26.01 7.72 21.14
C ALA A 402 26.49 9.17 20.93
N VAL A 403 27.45 9.63 21.75
CA VAL A 403 28.02 10.98 21.64
C VAL A 403 28.72 11.17 20.31
N PHE A 404 29.63 10.26 19.94
CA PHE A 404 30.38 10.42 18.69
C PHE A 404 29.56 10.15 17.43
N ARG A 405 28.52 9.32 17.47
CA ARG A 405 27.54 9.25 16.37
C ARG A 405 26.84 10.59 16.16
N CYS A 406 26.43 11.27 17.23
CA CYS A 406 25.82 12.59 17.14
C CYS A 406 26.77 13.61 16.54
N VAL A 407 28.00 13.70 17.03
CA VAL A 407 29.04 14.63 16.57
C VAL A 407 29.40 14.38 15.10
N LYS A 408 29.60 13.12 14.72
CA LYS A 408 29.93 12.70 13.33
C LYS A 408 28.83 12.98 12.31
N THR A 409 27.64 13.41 12.71
CA THR A 409 26.63 13.92 11.77
C THR A 409 27.00 15.31 11.21
N GLU A 410 27.98 15.99 11.78
CA GLU A 410 28.45 17.35 11.44
C GLU A 410 27.38 18.45 11.60
N LEU A 411 26.18 18.14 12.04
CA LEU A 411 25.10 19.09 12.21
C LEU A 411 25.27 20.01 13.44
N LEU A 412 26.16 19.60 14.35
CA LEU A 412 26.50 20.39 15.56
C LEU A 412 27.69 21.33 15.35
N TYR A 413 28.34 21.27 14.18
CA TYR A 413 29.51 22.10 13.91
C TYR A 413 29.10 23.57 13.76
N PRO A 414 29.88 24.50 14.32
CA PRO A 414 29.67 25.93 14.12
C PRO A 414 29.70 26.30 12.64
N LEU A 415 28.79 27.17 12.20
CA LEU A 415 28.66 27.55 10.80
C LEU A 415 29.80 28.45 10.29
N ASP A 416 30.54 29.11 11.19
CA ASP A 416 31.64 30.03 10.94
C ASP A 416 33.00 29.33 10.88
N VAL A 417 33.05 28.02 11.16
CA VAL A 417 34.29 27.22 11.10
C VAL A 417 34.25 26.30 9.88
N ARG A 418 35.44 26.08 9.25
CA ARG A 418 35.57 25.16 8.12
C ARG A 418 35.30 23.73 8.61
N LYS A 419 34.50 22.99 7.86
CA LYS A 419 34.12 21.61 8.22
C LYS A 419 35.32 20.67 8.34
N GLU A 420 36.30 20.83 7.47
CA GLU A 420 37.54 20.03 7.48
C GLU A 420 38.30 20.21 8.80
N THR A 421 38.45 21.45 9.24
CA THR A 421 39.13 21.76 10.53
C THR A 421 38.38 21.17 11.71
N MET A 422 37.03 21.30 11.72
CA MET A 422 36.21 20.70 12.77
C MET A 422 36.28 19.17 12.79
N ARG A 423 36.39 18.52 11.64
CA ARG A 423 36.58 17.05 11.59
C ARG A 423 37.90 16.66 12.24
N GLU A 424 38.98 17.33 11.89
CA GLU A 424 40.32 17.05 12.47
C GLU A 424 40.28 17.25 14.01
N GLU A 425 39.72 18.35 14.50
CA GLU A 425 39.58 18.61 15.93
C GLU A 425 38.69 17.56 16.62
N MET A 426 37.61 17.12 15.98
CA MET A 426 36.71 16.08 16.53
C MET A 426 37.37 14.70 16.53
N ASP A 427 38.20 14.38 15.55
CA ASP A 427 38.97 13.14 15.52
C ASP A 427 40.07 13.12 16.63
N GLU A 428 40.71 14.25 16.86
CA GLU A 428 41.66 14.39 17.98
C GLU A 428 40.94 14.26 19.34
N PHE A 429 39.79 14.89 19.47
CA PHE A 429 38.95 14.81 20.66
C PHE A 429 38.40 13.39 20.90
N GLU A 430 38.02 12.67 19.84
CA GLU A 430 37.61 11.27 19.94
C GLU A 430 38.75 10.41 20.45
N ASN A 431 39.98 10.60 19.90
CA ASN A 431 41.17 9.88 20.35
C ASN A 431 41.49 10.16 21.84
N TYR A 432 41.34 11.41 22.26
CA TYR A 432 41.48 11.79 23.67
C TYR A 432 40.46 11.04 24.55
N CYS A 433 39.20 11.07 24.17
CA CYS A 433 38.13 10.39 24.93
C CYS A 433 38.35 8.88 25.03
N LEU A 434 38.84 8.26 23.94
CA LEU A 434 39.20 6.84 23.94
C LEU A 434 40.39 6.54 24.89
N ALA A 435 41.43 7.36 24.82
CA ALA A 435 42.65 7.16 25.65
C ALA A 435 42.34 7.29 27.14
N TYR A 436 41.47 8.21 27.54
CA TYR A 436 41.12 8.50 28.92
C TYR A 436 39.83 7.86 29.42
N GLY A 437 39.10 7.12 28.56
CA GLY A 437 37.86 6.43 28.90
C GLY A 437 36.76 7.39 29.32
N VAL A 438 36.58 8.50 28.60
CA VAL A 438 35.53 9.51 28.90
C VAL A 438 34.18 8.96 28.53
N GLN A 439 33.32 8.75 29.53
CA GLN A 439 31.92 8.31 29.37
C GLN A 439 31.08 8.64 30.61
N GLY A 440 29.78 8.66 30.46
CA GLY A 440 28.85 8.91 31.58
C GLY A 440 29.06 10.27 32.25
N LYS A 441 29.18 10.30 33.57
CA LYS A 441 29.36 11.52 34.34
C LYS A 441 30.66 12.29 34.03
N ARG A 442 31.66 11.65 33.46
CA ARG A 442 32.94 12.30 33.09
C ARG A 442 32.78 13.36 31.99
N TRP A 443 31.66 13.36 31.26
CA TRP A 443 31.36 14.41 30.29
C TRP A 443 30.98 15.74 30.94
N THR A 444 30.52 15.71 32.17
CA THR A 444 29.97 16.86 32.89
C THR A 444 30.67 17.18 34.21
N SER A 445 31.65 16.35 34.62
CA SER A 445 32.45 16.60 35.81
C SER A 445 33.70 17.42 35.48
N GLU A 446 34.07 18.34 36.37
CA GLU A 446 35.29 19.16 36.26
C GLU A 446 36.57 18.46 36.77
N ASP A 447 36.50 17.14 37.03
CA ASP A 447 37.63 16.34 37.53
C ASP A 447 38.38 15.59 36.41
#